data_089644c56dad82aa5b060e7dc9bddaab
#
_entry.id   089644c56dad82aa5b060e7dc9bddaab
#
_cell.length_a   1.000
_cell.length_b   1.000
_cell.length_c   1.000
_cell.angle_alpha   90.00
_cell.angle_beta   90.00
_cell.angle_gamma   90.00
#
_symmetry.space_group_name_H-M   'P 1'
#
loop_
_entity.id
_entity.type
_entity.pdbx_description
1 polymer ?
#
loop_
_entity_poly.entity_id
_entity_poly.type
_entity_poly.pdbx_seq_one_letter_code
_entity_poly.pdbx_strand_id
1 'polypeptide(L)'
;SGEHAGCFGWCMFDYATHKDFGSGDRICYHGVMDGFRNPKLAAALYASQGEQPVLAAGSGMDIGDYPAGQVGTVYVFSNADSVELYKNGALVTTLRQSPWASLPHPPLAVDDTIGQLLETQEHFGRRKAAMLRDCLLAAGKYGLPGMPLRKKLKMLLCMLRYKMSFSDGVALYGKYVGNWGGEATVWRFDAKKDGKVVSSVTLKPSARLHLEAHASAETLQEGDTYDMVAVRVRILDENGNVAPYAQLPVHFCVQGCLHLVGAETTVAEGGMCGTYLRTAMQ
;
A
#
# COMPACT_ATOMS: atom_id res chain seq x y z
N SER A 1 22.61 -11.24 -10.61
CA SER A 1 23.57 -11.87 -11.51
C SER A 1 24.80 -12.26 -10.72
N GLY A 2 25.47 -13.37 -11.05
CA GLY A 2 26.70 -13.83 -10.39
C GLY A 2 27.92 -12.93 -10.59
N GLU A 3 27.74 -11.80 -11.25
CA GLU A 3 28.81 -10.84 -11.54
C GLU A 3 28.97 -9.75 -10.48
N HIS A 4 28.04 -9.66 -9.54
CA HIS A 4 28.03 -8.64 -8.48
C HIS A 4 28.16 -9.30 -7.12
N ALA A 5 29.09 -8.81 -6.29
CA ALA A 5 29.27 -9.29 -4.92
C ALA A 5 28.14 -8.90 -3.96
N GLY A 6 27.34 -7.89 -4.32
CA GLY A 6 26.22 -7.37 -3.53
C GLY A 6 25.98 -5.89 -3.78
N CYS A 7 25.03 -5.32 -3.04
CA CYS A 7 24.76 -3.89 -3.01
C CYS A 7 24.37 -3.46 -1.59
N PHE A 8 24.57 -2.18 -1.30
CA PHE A 8 24.12 -1.55 -0.07
C PHE A 8 23.06 -0.50 -0.41
N GLY A 9 21.88 -0.62 0.21
CA GLY A 9 20.86 0.40 0.12
C GLY A 9 21.14 1.55 1.07
N TRP A 10 21.07 2.78 0.61
CA TRP A 10 21.10 3.96 1.44
C TRP A 10 19.68 4.51 1.56
N CYS A 11 19.05 4.51 2.74
CA CYS A 11 19.54 4.05 4.04
C CYS A 11 18.39 3.44 4.86
N MET A 12 18.64 3.03 6.11
CA MET A 12 17.63 2.42 6.95
C MET A 12 16.63 3.43 7.49
N PHE A 13 17.08 4.63 7.91
CA PHE A 13 16.23 5.66 8.50
C PHE A 13 16.34 6.98 7.74
N ASP A 14 15.26 7.76 7.74
CA ASP A 14 15.32 9.17 7.40
C ASP A 14 16.22 9.90 8.40
N TYR A 15 16.90 10.93 7.93
CA TYR A 15 17.85 11.66 8.75
C TYR A 15 17.85 13.16 8.44
N ALA A 16 18.20 13.96 9.46
CA ALA A 16 18.33 15.39 9.32
C ALA A 16 19.58 15.75 8.50
N THR A 17 19.45 16.74 7.63
CA THR A 17 20.52 17.29 6.80
C THR A 17 20.75 18.78 7.09
N HIS A 18 21.83 19.34 6.57
CA HIS A 18 22.05 20.78 6.68
C HIS A 18 21.27 21.56 5.60
N LYS A 19 21.21 22.87 5.74
CA LYS A 19 20.39 23.79 4.93
C LYS A 19 20.65 23.74 3.42
N ASP A 20 21.83 23.32 3.00
CA ASP A 20 22.26 23.33 1.60
C ASP A 20 22.07 21.95 0.93
N PHE A 21 21.42 21.00 1.63
CA PHE A 21 21.18 19.66 1.13
C PHE A 21 19.70 19.30 1.21
N GLY A 22 19.16 18.71 0.14
CA GLY A 22 17.85 18.12 0.13
C GLY A 22 16.73 19.06 -0.25
N SER A 23 15.54 18.75 0.21
CA SER A 23 14.26 19.29 -0.23
C SER A 23 13.86 20.63 0.41
N GLY A 24 14.71 21.23 1.21
CA GLY A 24 14.42 22.49 1.89
C GLY A 24 13.85 22.37 3.30
N ASP A 25 13.27 21.24 3.66
CA ASP A 25 12.82 20.88 5.02
C ASP A 25 13.94 20.31 5.90
N ARG A 26 15.13 20.17 5.33
CA ARG A 26 16.33 19.64 5.99
C ARG A 26 16.23 18.18 6.42
N ILE A 27 15.34 17.44 5.81
CA ILE A 27 15.18 15.99 6.02
C ILE A 27 15.47 15.27 4.72
N CYS A 28 16.22 14.19 4.83
CA CYS A 28 16.48 13.26 3.73
C CYS A 28 15.57 12.04 3.88
N TYR A 29 14.60 11.90 2.98
CA TYR A 29 13.57 10.87 3.03
C TYR A 29 13.97 9.55 2.34
N HIS A 30 15.25 9.24 2.31
CA HIS A 30 15.78 8.02 1.67
C HIS A 30 15.58 6.76 2.52
N GLY A 31 15.17 6.92 3.77
CA GLY A 31 15.02 5.83 4.71
C GLY A 31 13.97 4.81 4.28
N VAL A 32 14.25 3.55 4.55
CA VAL A 32 13.27 2.46 4.52
C VAL A 32 12.24 2.64 5.64
N MET A 33 12.66 3.29 6.73
CA MET A 33 11.83 3.75 7.85
C MET A 33 11.95 5.26 8.00
N ASP A 34 10.99 5.90 8.65
CA ASP A 34 11.07 7.32 9.01
C ASP A 34 12.09 7.59 10.13
N GLY A 35 12.28 8.86 10.49
CA GLY A 35 13.19 9.28 11.55
C GLY A 35 12.81 8.77 12.95
N PHE A 36 11.58 8.32 13.15
CA PHE A 36 11.08 7.71 14.39
C PHE A 36 11.00 6.19 14.31
N ARG A 37 11.49 5.59 13.22
CA ARG A 37 11.53 4.15 12.96
C ARG A 37 10.17 3.53 12.62
N ASN A 38 9.19 4.32 12.18
CA ASN A 38 8.01 3.76 11.55
C ASN A 38 8.38 3.17 10.19
N PRO A 39 7.95 1.93 9.88
CA PRO A 39 8.24 1.30 8.60
C PRO A 39 7.45 1.99 7.47
N LYS A 40 8.14 2.38 6.42
CA LYS A 40 7.54 2.80 5.14
C LYS A 40 7.23 1.58 4.28
N LEU A 41 6.57 1.78 3.15
CA LEU A 41 6.24 0.68 2.24
C LEU A 41 7.48 -0.12 1.78
N ALA A 42 8.62 0.56 1.59
CA ALA A 42 9.89 -0.10 1.26
C ALA A 42 10.33 -1.13 2.31
N ALA A 43 9.97 -0.94 3.58
CA ALA A 43 10.28 -1.90 4.64
C ALA A 43 9.62 -3.26 4.40
N ALA A 44 8.42 -3.28 3.80
CA ALA A 44 7.72 -4.52 3.49
C ALA A 44 8.47 -5.36 2.43
N LEU A 45 9.18 -4.73 1.49
CA LEU A 45 10.02 -5.45 0.53
C LEU A 45 11.16 -6.19 1.22
N TYR A 46 11.84 -5.54 2.17
CA TYR A 46 12.92 -6.18 2.92
C TYR A 46 12.37 -7.25 3.88
N ALA A 47 11.31 -6.93 4.61
CA ALA A 47 10.68 -7.85 5.55
C ALA A 47 10.15 -9.12 4.85
N SER A 48 9.62 -8.99 3.63
CA SER A 48 9.14 -10.15 2.86
C SER A 48 10.24 -11.10 2.41
N GLN A 49 11.52 -10.73 2.52
CA GLN A 49 12.63 -11.67 2.27
C GLN A 49 12.98 -12.52 3.50
N GLY A 50 12.35 -12.27 4.65
CA GLY A 50 12.53 -13.02 5.90
C GLY A 50 11.49 -14.11 6.11
N GLU A 51 11.48 -14.70 7.31
CA GLU A 51 10.62 -15.84 7.64
C GLU A 51 9.26 -15.45 8.22
N GLN A 52 9.18 -14.30 8.89
CA GLN A 52 7.94 -13.84 9.51
C GLN A 52 6.90 -13.50 8.40
N PRO A 53 5.61 -13.86 8.61
CA PRO A 53 4.58 -13.56 7.63
C PRO A 53 4.48 -12.06 7.34
N VAL A 54 4.52 -11.69 6.07
CA VAL A 54 4.38 -10.32 5.59
C VAL A 54 3.27 -10.25 4.55
N LEU A 55 2.43 -9.24 4.69
CA LEU A 55 1.44 -8.85 3.67
C LEU A 55 1.25 -7.35 3.73
N ALA A 56 1.66 -6.65 2.68
CA ALA A 56 1.49 -5.21 2.55
C ALA A 56 1.06 -4.84 1.13
N ALA A 57 -0.02 -4.10 1.01
CA ALA A 57 -0.48 -3.55 -0.26
C ALA A 57 0.13 -2.16 -0.49
N GLY A 58 0.64 -1.91 -1.67
CA GLY A 58 1.33 -0.67 -2.04
C GLY A 58 0.40 0.50 -2.41
N SER A 59 -0.92 0.35 -2.24
CA SER A 59 -1.92 1.37 -2.57
C SER A 59 -3.22 1.07 -1.84
N GLY A 60 -4.03 2.10 -1.61
CA GLY A 60 -5.41 1.97 -1.11
C GLY A 60 -6.37 1.32 -2.11
N MET A 61 -5.92 0.99 -3.32
CA MET A 61 -6.73 0.45 -4.42
C MET A 61 -7.84 1.40 -4.88
N ASP A 62 -7.77 2.67 -4.49
CA ASP A 62 -8.69 3.70 -4.92
C ASP A 62 -8.18 4.38 -6.20
N ILE A 63 -9.09 4.70 -7.10
CA ILE A 63 -8.77 5.42 -8.34
C ILE A 63 -8.20 6.83 -8.05
N GLY A 64 -8.56 7.43 -6.91
CA GLY A 64 -8.04 8.70 -6.44
C GLY A 64 -6.55 8.70 -6.09
N ASP A 65 -5.95 7.53 -5.86
CA ASP A 65 -4.51 7.38 -5.60
C ASP A 65 -3.64 7.68 -6.84
N TYR A 66 -4.26 7.84 -8.01
CA TYR A 66 -3.54 7.92 -9.29
C TYR A 66 -3.84 9.20 -10.05
N PRO A 67 -2.83 9.81 -10.70
CA PRO A 67 -3.03 10.97 -11.55
C PRO A 67 -4.11 10.72 -12.61
N ALA A 68 -4.97 11.69 -12.81
CA ALA A 68 -6.07 11.66 -13.79
C ALA A 68 -7.03 10.46 -13.63
N GLY A 69 -7.10 9.85 -12.45
CA GLY A 69 -7.95 8.70 -12.18
C GLY A 69 -7.58 7.44 -12.97
N GLN A 70 -6.33 7.34 -13.42
CA GLN A 70 -5.81 6.15 -14.09
C GLN A 70 -5.20 5.19 -13.07
N VAL A 71 -5.73 3.99 -13.00
CA VAL A 71 -5.22 2.97 -12.06
C VAL A 71 -3.88 2.44 -12.55
N GLY A 72 -2.80 2.76 -11.83
CA GLY A 72 -1.46 2.22 -12.07
C GLY A 72 -1.34 0.75 -11.65
N THR A 73 -0.15 0.20 -11.79
CA THR A 73 0.15 -1.14 -11.26
C THR A 73 0.32 -1.04 -9.74
N VAL A 74 -0.49 -1.78 -8.99
CA VAL A 74 -0.34 -1.94 -7.54
C VAL A 74 0.59 -3.12 -7.28
N TYR A 75 1.54 -2.94 -6.37
CA TYR A 75 2.40 -4.01 -5.91
C TYR A 75 2.01 -4.45 -4.49
N VAL A 76 2.06 -5.77 -4.28
CA VAL A 76 1.86 -6.39 -2.97
C VAL A 76 3.14 -7.08 -2.56
N PHE A 77 3.55 -6.88 -1.32
CA PHE A 77 4.73 -7.48 -0.74
C PHE A 77 4.30 -8.61 0.20
N SER A 78 4.76 -9.82 -0.07
CA SER A 78 4.43 -10.99 0.74
C SER A 78 5.46 -12.09 0.55
N ASN A 79 5.71 -12.85 1.61
CA ASN A 79 6.50 -14.09 1.60
C ASN A 79 5.62 -15.35 1.69
N ALA A 80 4.33 -15.22 1.43
CA ALA A 80 3.41 -16.34 1.32
C ALA A 80 3.53 -17.04 -0.05
N ASP A 81 3.01 -18.26 -0.15
CA ASP A 81 3.01 -19.04 -1.40
C ASP A 81 2.14 -18.40 -2.47
N SER A 82 1.06 -17.74 -2.04
CA SER A 82 0.12 -17.01 -2.90
C SER A 82 -0.64 -15.96 -2.11
N VAL A 83 -1.14 -14.94 -2.83
CA VAL A 83 -2.03 -13.92 -2.29
C VAL A 83 -3.31 -13.92 -3.13
N GLU A 84 -4.45 -14.09 -2.48
CA GLU A 84 -5.76 -13.97 -3.13
C GLU A 84 -6.30 -12.56 -2.97
N LEU A 85 -6.79 -12.00 -4.07
CA LEU A 85 -7.47 -10.70 -4.09
C LEU A 85 -8.98 -10.89 -4.19
N TYR A 86 -9.69 -10.27 -3.28
CA TYR A 86 -11.15 -10.23 -3.25
C TYR A 86 -11.67 -8.81 -3.44
N LYS A 87 -12.79 -8.67 -4.16
CA LYS A 87 -13.57 -7.44 -4.28
C LYS A 87 -14.99 -7.70 -3.78
N ASN A 88 -15.44 -6.96 -2.76
CA ASN A 88 -16.76 -7.12 -2.13
C ASN A 88 -17.07 -8.60 -1.79
N GLY A 89 -16.08 -9.32 -1.26
CA GLY A 89 -16.20 -10.74 -0.89
C GLY A 89 -16.04 -11.74 -2.04
N ALA A 90 -16.08 -11.31 -3.29
CA ALA A 90 -15.87 -12.18 -4.44
C ALA A 90 -14.38 -12.29 -4.81
N LEU A 91 -13.90 -13.52 -5.02
CA LEU A 91 -12.53 -13.76 -5.49
C LEU A 91 -12.33 -13.16 -6.89
N VAL A 92 -11.35 -12.29 -7.01
CA VAL A 92 -10.97 -11.67 -8.29
C VAL A 92 -9.87 -12.47 -8.96
N THR A 93 -8.76 -12.64 -8.26
CA THR A 93 -7.57 -13.32 -8.79
C THR A 93 -6.68 -13.86 -7.68
N THR A 94 -5.79 -14.77 -8.03
CA THR A 94 -4.70 -15.21 -7.17
C THR A 94 -3.40 -14.67 -7.74
N LEU A 95 -2.74 -13.81 -6.98
CA LEU A 95 -1.44 -13.25 -7.32
C LEU A 95 -0.37 -14.32 -7.14
N ARG A 96 0.61 -14.36 -8.03
CA ARG A 96 1.72 -15.28 -7.97
C ARG A 96 3.02 -14.53 -8.20
N GLN A 97 4.10 -15.08 -7.70
CA GLN A 97 5.42 -14.50 -7.87
C GLN A 97 5.78 -14.39 -9.34
N SER A 98 6.43 -13.28 -9.69
CA SER A 98 6.96 -13.09 -11.03
C SER A 98 8.13 -14.06 -11.28
N PRO A 99 8.13 -14.83 -12.37
CA PRO A 99 9.24 -15.73 -12.69
C PRO A 99 10.54 -15.00 -13.06
N TRP A 100 10.47 -13.68 -13.27
CA TRP A 100 11.61 -12.86 -13.68
C TRP A 100 12.39 -12.23 -12.53
N ALA A 101 11.93 -12.40 -11.31
CA ALA A 101 12.56 -11.76 -10.17
C ALA A 101 13.63 -12.66 -9.58
N SER A 102 14.79 -12.05 -9.30
CA SER A 102 15.93 -12.71 -8.66
C SER A 102 15.81 -12.76 -7.13
N LEU A 103 14.81 -12.09 -6.55
CA LEU A 103 14.53 -12.13 -5.11
C LEU A 103 13.77 -13.42 -4.75
N PRO A 104 13.99 -13.99 -3.56
CA PRO A 104 13.20 -15.11 -3.06
C PRO A 104 11.69 -14.82 -3.05
N HIS A 105 11.31 -13.61 -2.63
CA HIS A 105 9.92 -13.14 -2.58
C HIS A 105 9.81 -11.79 -3.30
N PRO A 106 9.69 -11.79 -4.64
CA PRO A 106 9.56 -10.56 -5.40
C PRO A 106 8.19 -9.91 -5.18
N PRO A 107 8.07 -8.59 -5.40
CA PRO A 107 6.77 -7.92 -5.38
C PRO A 107 5.78 -8.58 -6.34
N LEU A 108 4.54 -8.76 -5.89
CA LEU A 108 3.44 -9.31 -6.68
C LEU A 108 2.68 -8.17 -7.35
N ALA A 109 2.50 -8.21 -8.66
CA ALA A 109 1.73 -7.18 -9.37
C ALA A 109 0.24 -7.52 -9.38
N VAL A 110 -0.58 -6.52 -9.02
CA VAL A 110 -2.03 -6.57 -9.24
C VAL A 110 -2.30 -5.97 -10.63
N ASP A 111 -2.47 -6.84 -11.59
CA ASP A 111 -2.72 -6.48 -13.00
C ASP A 111 -4.16 -6.81 -13.44
N ASP A 112 -4.90 -7.52 -12.61
CA ASP A 112 -6.30 -7.87 -12.84
C ASP A 112 -7.15 -7.57 -11.59
N THR A 113 -8.03 -6.58 -11.70
CA THR A 113 -8.98 -6.17 -10.66
C THR A 113 -10.42 -6.59 -10.97
N ILE A 114 -10.63 -7.35 -12.03
CA ILE A 114 -11.94 -7.79 -12.50
C ILE A 114 -12.11 -9.31 -12.43
N GLY A 115 -11.07 -10.08 -12.78
CA GLY A 115 -11.10 -11.54 -12.75
C GLY A 115 -12.30 -12.13 -13.52
N GLN A 116 -13.09 -12.94 -12.82
CA GLN A 116 -14.28 -13.58 -13.36
C GLN A 116 -15.59 -12.82 -13.03
N LEU A 117 -15.52 -11.63 -12.47
CA LEU A 117 -16.72 -10.89 -12.03
C LEU A 117 -17.70 -10.62 -13.18
N LEU A 118 -17.20 -10.40 -14.41
CA LEU A 118 -18.07 -10.22 -15.58
C LEU A 118 -18.84 -11.50 -15.98
N GLU A 119 -18.28 -12.67 -15.65
CA GLU A 119 -18.95 -13.95 -15.86
C GLU A 119 -19.96 -14.24 -14.76
N THR A 120 -19.59 -13.99 -13.52
CA THR A 120 -20.38 -14.36 -12.34
C THR A 120 -21.47 -13.36 -11.99
N GLN A 121 -21.23 -12.06 -12.18
CA GLN A 121 -22.18 -11.00 -11.82
C GLN A 121 -23.01 -10.49 -13.03
N GLU A 122 -22.37 -10.38 -14.20
CA GLU A 122 -23.06 -9.92 -15.43
C GLU A 122 -23.59 -11.09 -16.27
N HIS A 123 -23.27 -12.33 -15.88
CA HIS A 123 -23.64 -13.53 -16.61
C HIS A 123 -23.20 -13.53 -18.09
N PHE A 124 -22.10 -12.82 -18.38
CA PHE A 124 -21.55 -12.79 -19.74
C PHE A 124 -20.85 -14.13 -20.06
N GLY A 125 -21.05 -14.62 -21.28
CA GLY A 125 -20.30 -15.77 -21.75
C GLY A 125 -18.79 -15.53 -21.71
N ARG A 126 -18.00 -16.54 -21.40
CA ARG A 126 -16.54 -16.51 -21.17
C ARG A 126 -15.76 -15.68 -22.20
N ARG A 127 -16.09 -15.79 -23.51
CA ARG A 127 -15.39 -15.05 -24.57
C ARG A 127 -15.69 -13.54 -24.49
N LYS A 128 -16.96 -13.15 -24.23
CA LYS A 128 -17.36 -11.74 -24.05
C LYS A 128 -16.69 -11.17 -22.82
N ALA A 129 -16.78 -11.86 -21.70
CA ALA A 129 -16.17 -11.44 -20.43
C ALA A 129 -14.67 -11.22 -20.55
N ALA A 130 -13.93 -12.17 -21.13
CA ALA A 130 -12.49 -12.05 -21.32
C ALA A 130 -12.10 -10.86 -22.22
N MET A 131 -12.88 -10.61 -23.27
CA MET A 131 -12.62 -9.50 -24.17
C MET A 131 -12.89 -8.14 -23.52
N LEU A 132 -14.01 -8.02 -22.79
CA LEU A 132 -14.37 -6.83 -22.03
C LEU A 132 -13.38 -6.56 -20.89
N ARG A 133 -13.02 -7.58 -20.10
CA ARG A 133 -12.02 -7.46 -19.03
C ARG A 133 -10.73 -6.84 -19.56
N ASP A 134 -10.19 -7.37 -20.66
CA ASP A 134 -8.96 -6.85 -21.25
C ASP A 134 -9.09 -5.40 -21.73
N CYS A 135 -10.24 -5.01 -22.25
CA CYS A 135 -10.52 -3.63 -22.65
C CYS A 135 -10.67 -2.69 -21.45
N LEU A 136 -11.40 -3.10 -20.41
CA LEU A 136 -11.65 -2.30 -19.21
C LEU A 136 -10.35 -2.08 -18.41
N LEU A 137 -9.54 -3.14 -18.23
CA LEU A 137 -8.23 -3.02 -17.59
C LEU A 137 -7.28 -2.11 -18.37
N ALA A 138 -7.29 -2.20 -19.71
CA ALA A 138 -6.50 -1.30 -20.54
C ALA A 138 -6.98 0.16 -20.45
N ALA A 139 -8.30 0.39 -20.37
CA ALA A 139 -8.86 1.72 -20.16
C ALA A 139 -8.46 2.30 -18.80
N GLY A 140 -8.49 1.48 -17.74
CA GLY A 140 -8.03 1.86 -16.42
C GLY A 140 -6.56 2.25 -16.37
N LYS A 141 -5.72 1.44 -17.03
CA LYS A 141 -4.26 1.63 -17.01
C LYS A 141 -3.75 2.81 -17.84
N TYR A 142 -4.33 3.01 -19.02
CA TYR A 142 -3.80 3.97 -19.99
C TYR A 142 -4.70 5.19 -20.21
N GLY A 143 -5.94 5.17 -19.70
CA GLY A 143 -6.98 6.08 -20.14
C GLY A 143 -7.35 5.87 -21.63
N LEU A 144 -8.51 6.35 -22.05
CA LEU A 144 -8.93 6.21 -23.47
C LEU A 144 -7.97 6.90 -24.46
N PRO A 145 -7.47 8.14 -24.19
CA PRO A 145 -6.53 8.80 -25.09
C PRO A 145 -5.20 8.04 -25.22
N GLY A 146 -4.63 7.57 -24.10
CA GLY A 146 -3.32 6.90 -24.03
C GLY A 146 -3.35 5.40 -24.39
N MET A 147 -4.53 4.82 -24.58
CA MET A 147 -4.66 3.39 -24.87
C MET A 147 -3.98 3.00 -26.20
N PRO A 148 -3.19 1.90 -26.20
CA PRO A 148 -2.57 1.39 -27.43
C PRO A 148 -3.58 1.09 -28.52
N LEU A 149 -3.23 1.37 -29.79
CA LEU A 149 -4.13 1.21 -30.95
C LEU A 149 -4.75 -0.18 -31.04
N ARG A 150 -3.96 -1.22 -30.76
CA ARG A 150 -4.44 -2.62 -30.74
C ARG A 150 -5.58 -2.82 -29.73
N LYS A 151 -5.52 -2.16 -28.57
CA LYS A 151 -6.56 -2.23 -27.55
C LYS A 151 -7.79 -1.42 -27.95
N LYS A 152 -7.62 -0.25 -28.59
CA LYS A 152 -8.73 0.54 -29.17
C LYS A 152 -9.49 -0.27 -30.23
N LEU A 153 -8.77 -0.92 -31.16
CA LEU A 153 -9.38 -1.79 -32.18
C LEU A 153 -10.11 -2.99 -31.55
N LYS A 154 -9.50 -3.62 -30.53
CA LYS A 154 -10.17 -4.72 -29.80
C LYS A 154 -11.45 -4.24 -29.11
N MET A 155 -11.45 -3.06 -28.52
CA MET A 155 -12.62 -2.46 -27.90
C MET A 155 -13.72 -2.21 -28.92
N LEU A 156 -13.39 -1.61 -30.09
CA LEU A 156 -14.34 -1.39 -31.18
C LEU A 156 -14.93 -2.72 -31.66
N LEU A 157 -14.10 -3.74 -31.91
CA LEU A 157 -14.58 -5.08 -32.28
C LEU A 157 -15.48 -5.71 -31.23
N CYS A 158 -15.17 -5.51 -29.95
CA CYS A 158 -16.00 -5.98 -28.85
C CYS A 158 -17.39 -5.33 -28.88
N MET A 159 -17.44 -4.00 -29.03
CA MET A 159 -18.70 -3.24 -29.11
C MET A 159 -19.54 -3.69 -30.29
N LEU A 160 -18.96 -3.79 -31.49
CA LEU A 160 -19.65 -4.25 -32.70
C LEU A 160 -20.19 -5.68 -32.57
N ARG A 161 -19.32 -6.61 -32.11
CA ARG A 161 -19.67 -8.04 -32.02
C ARG A 161 -20.79 -8.31 -31.02
N TYR A 162 -20.78 -7.58 -29.90
CA TYR A 162 -21.74 -7.81 -28.81
C TYR A 162 -22.84 -6.76 -28.75
N LYS A 163 -22.93 -5.89 -29.76
CA LYS A 163 -23.94 -4.82 -29.89
C LYS A 163 -24.01 -3.95 -28.64
N MET A 164 -22.86 -3.58 -28.11
CA MET A 164 -22.75 -2.73 -26.92
C MET A 164 -22.61 -1.28 -27.30
N SER A 165 -23.30 -0.40 -26.61
CA SER A 165 -23.15 1.03 -26.73
C SER A 165 -21.93 1.53 -25.95
N PHE A 166 -21.50 2.76 -26.22
CA PHE A 166 -20.45 3.39 -25.43
C PHE A 166 -20.87 3.56 -23.96
N SER A 167 -22.14 3.88 -23.72
CA SER A 167 -22.71 4.00 -22.37
C SER A 167 -22.64 2.69 -21.58
N ASP A 168 -22.85 1.53 -22.22
CA ASP A 168 -22.68 0.22 -21.56
C ASP A 168 -21.22 0.01 -21.12
N GLY A 169 -20.28 0.42 -21.98
CA GLY A 169 -18.86 0.38 -21.66
C GLY A 169 -18.50 1.28 -20.47
N VAL A 170 -19.03 2.49 -20.43
CA VAL A 170 -18.83 3.45 -19.32
C VAL A 170 -19.45 2.91 -18.02
N ALA A 171 -20.65 2.35 -18.07
CA ALA A 171 -21.29 1.75 -16.90
C ALA A 171 -20.47 0.58 -16.32
N LEU A 172 -19.98 -0.31 -17.19
CA LEU A 172 -19.09 -1.41 -16.75
C LEU A 172 -17.76 -0.89 -16.20
N TYR A 173 -17.20 0.15 -16.83
CA TYR A 173 -15.98 0.78 -16.31
C TYR A 173 -16.22 1.36 -14.91
N GLY A 174 -17.27 2.16 -14.73
CA GLY A 174 -17.63 2.73 -13.43
C GLY A 174 -17.81 1.67 -12.34
N LYS A 175 -18.46 0.54 -12.69
CA LYS A 175 -18.73 -0.55 -11.75
C LYS A 175 -17.48 -1.38 -11.38
N TYR A 176 -16.62 -1.69 -12.34
CA TYR A 176 -15.55 -2.67 -12.16
C TYR A 176 -14.15 -2.04 -12.00
N VAL A 177 -13.94 -0.84 -12.50
CA VAL A 177 -12.64 -0.15 -12.48
C VAL A 177 -12.72 1.16 -11.71
N GLY A 178 -13.62 2.07 -12.10
CA GLY A 178 -13.75 3.40 -11.51
C GLY A 178 -14.37 3.40 -10.11
N ASN A 179 -15.18 2.40 -9.79
CA ASN A 179 -15.94 2.30 -8.54
C ASN A 179 -16.79 3.54 -8.23
N TRP A 180 -17.35 4.19 -9.30
CA TRP A 180 -18.12 5.42 -9.18
C TRP A 180 -19.60 5.14 -8.99
N GLY A 181 -20.23 5.91 -8.09
CA GLY A 181 -21.69 5.96 -7.96
C GLY A 181 -22.36 4.72 -7.38
N GLY A 182 -21.58 3.82 -6.78
CA GLY A 182 -22.06 2.60 -6.16
C GLY A 182 -21.77 2.53 -4.66
N GLU A 183 -21.95 1.37 -4.07
CA GLU A 183 -21.51 1.07 -2.72
C GLU A 183 -19.97 1.15 -2.63
N ALA A 184 -19.49 1.49 -1.44
CA ALA A 184 -18.06 1.53 -1.16
C ALA A 184 -17.41 0.18 -1.49
N THR A 185 -16.34 0.22 -2.30
CA THR A 185 -15.62 -1.01 -2.65
C THR A 185 -14.76 -1.45 -1.48
N VAL A 186 -14.87 -2.73 -1.14
CA VAL A 186 -14.04 -3.41 -0.16
C VAL A 186 -13.08 -4.34 -0.91
N TRP A 187 -11.79 -4.06 -0.78
CA TRP A 187 -10.73 -4.94 -1.24
C TRP A 187 -10.18 -5.73 -0.06
N ARG A 188 -9.92 -7.01 -0.26
CA ARG A 188 -9.22 -7.84 0.72
C ARG A 188 -8.15 -8.67 0.02
N PHE A 189 -6.98 -8.67 0.64
CA PHE A 189 -5.86 -9.54 0.27
C PHE A 189 -5.70 -10.58 1.36
N ASP A 190 -5.68 -11.86 0.97
CA ASP A 190 -5.42 -12.99 1.87
C ASP A 190 -4.13 -13.68 1.44
N ALA A 191 -3.10 -13.59 2.27
CA ALA A 191 -1.84 -14.29 2.06
C ALA A 191 -1.98 -15.74 2.56
N LYS A 192 -1.63 -16.70 1.72
CA LYS A 192 -1.75 -18.15 2.02
C LYS A 192 -0.38 -18.81 2.02
N LYS A 193 -0.14 -19.59 3.06
CA LYS A 193 1.00 -20.51 3.20
C LYS A 193 0.47 -21.90 3.54
N ASP A 194 0.95 -22.92 2.83
CA ASP A 194 0.46 -24.30 2.99
C ASP A 194 -1.09 -24.41 2.91
N GLY A 195 -1.69 -23.61 2.01
CA GLY A 195 -3.14 -23.58 1.80
C GLY A 195 -3.96 -22.86 2.90
N LYS A 196 -3.32 -22.35 3.96
CA LYS A 196 -3.97 -21.62 5.06
C LYS A 196 -3.71 -20.13 4.95
N VAL A 197 -4.71 -19.33 5.31
CA VAL A 197 -4.54 -17.87 5.42
C VAL A 197 -3.66 -17.57 6.64
N VAL A 198 -2.54 -16.91 6.42
CA VAL A 198 -1.58 -16.52 7.47
C VAL A 198 -1.62 -15.02 7.76
N SER A 199 -2.13 -14.22 6.83
CA SER A 199 -2.32 -12.78 7.01
C SER A 199 -3.41 -12.27 6.08
N SER A 200 -4.15 -11.25 6.51
CA SER A 200 -5.16 -10.58 5.69
C SER A 200 -5.08 -9.07 5.84
N VAL A 201 -5.24 -8.36 4.73
CA VAL A 201 -5.34 -6.88 4.70
C VAL A 201 -6.64 -6.51 4.01
N THR A 202 -7.45 -5.68 4.68
CA THR A 202 -8.70 -5.14 4.14
C THR A 202 -8.55 -3.66 3.88
N LEU A 203 -8.83 -3.22 2.66
CA LEU A 203 -8.83 -1.83 2.22
C LEU A 203 -10.26 -1.43 1.86
N LYS A 204 -10.77 -0.42 2.54
CA LYS A 204 -12.08 0.18 2.25
C LYS A 204 -12.07 1.65 2.67
N PRO A 205 -12.97 2.48 2.16
CA PRO A 205 -13.14 3.84 2.65
C PRO A 205 -13.34 3.83 4.16
N SER A 206 -12.61 4.70 4.86
CA SER A 206 -12.63 4.80 6.32
C SER A 206 -13.37 6.05 6.77
N ALA A 207 -14.19 5.92 7.82
CA ALA A 207 -14.88 7.03 8.47
C ALA A 207 -14.28 7.36 9.86
N ARG A 208 -13.41 6.52 10.38
CA ARG A 208 -12.86 6.67 11.73
C ARG A 208 -11.36 6.46 11.73
N LEU A 209 -10.68 7.34 12.44
CA LEU A 209 -9.26 7.26 12.67
C LEU A 209 -8.98 7.11 14.15
N HIS A 210 -7.90 6.41 14.49
CA HIS A 210 -7.40 6.32 15.87
C HIS A 210 -5.88 6.36 15.88
N LEU A 211 -5.32 6.74 17.03
CA LEU A 211 -3.90 6.73 17.27
C LEU A 211 -3.47 5.37 17.83
N GLU A 212 -2.37 4.87 17.32
CA GLU A 212 -1.62 3.78 17.90
C GLU A 212 -0.24 4.29 18.27
N ALA A 213 0.20 4.08 19.51
CA ALA A 213 1.52 4.43 19.98
C ALA A 213 2.28 3.20 20.45
N HIS A 214 3.57 3.11 20.12
CA HIS A 214 4.42 1.99 20.48
C HIS A 214 5.80 2.50 20.93
N ALA A 215 6.17 2.21 22.16
CA ALA A 215 7.52 2.47 22.66
C ALA A 215 8.48 1.35 22.27
N SER A 216 9.72 1.69 21.94
CA SER A 216 10.76 0.70 21.58
C SER A 216 11.28 -0.09 22.81
N ALA A 217 11.01 0.38 24.02
CA ALA A 217 11.27 -0.29 25.29
C ALA A 217 10.22 0.11 26.33
N GLU A 218 9.86 -0.81 27.20
CA GLU A 218 8.90 -0.57 28.31
C GLU A 218 9.62 -0.11 29.58
N THR A 219 10.90 -0.38 29.70
CA THR A 219 11.72 -0.05 30.88
C THR A 219 12.98 0.67 30.41
N LEU A 220 13.29 1.78 31.07
CA LEU A 220 14.53 2.51 30.90
C LEU A 220 15.37 2.38 32.16
N GLN A 221 16.68 2.20 31.98
CA GLN A 221 17.64 2.08 33.08
C GLN A 221 18.68 3.18 32.98
N GLU A 222 18.63 4.12 33.89
CA GLU A 222 19.64 5.15 34.03
C GLU A 222 20.91 4.56 34.64
N GLY A 223 22.07 4.83 34.03
CA GLY A 223 23.37 4.45 34.45
C GLY A 223 24.28 5.68 34.59
N ASP A 224 25.50 5.61 34.07
CA ASP A 224 26.38 6.78 33.99
C ASP A 224 25.88 7.87 33.03
N THR A 225 24.94 7.51 32.18
CA THR A 225 24.25 8.41 31.25
C THR A 225 22.74 8.15 31.27
N TYR A 226 21.94 9.08 30.71
CA TYR A 226 20.52 8.85 30.49
C TYR A 226 20.28 7.70 29.51
N ASP A 227 19.18 7.01 29.70
CA ASP A 227 18.65 6.04 28.75
C ASP A 227 17.52 6.66 27.92
N MET A 228 17.28 6.15 26.70
CA MET A 228 16.32 6.72 25.74
C MET A 228 15.44 5.65 25.12
N VAL A 229 14.21 6.07 24.81
CA VAL A 229 13.23 5.27 24.08
C VAL A 229 12.64 6.06 22.93
N ALA A 230 12.46 5.41 21.79
CA ALA A 230 11.67 5.95 20.68
C ALA A 230 10.20 5.58 20.88
N VAL A 231 9.32 6.57 20.76
CA VAL A 231 7.87 6.39 20.74
C VAL A 231 7.38 6.63 19.32
N ARG A 232 6.95 5.57 18.66
CA ARG A 232 6.36 5.61 17.32
C ARG A 232 4.86 5.82 17.43
N VAL A 233 4.31 6.66 16.57
CA VAL A 233 2.88 6.93 16.51
C VAL A 233 2.39 6.73 15.08
N ARG A 234 1.30 6.01 14.92
CA ARG A 234 0.61 5.78 13.66
C ARG A 234 -0.85 6.20 13.79
N ILE A 235 -1.36 6.81 12.75
CA ILE A 235 -2.79 7.09 12.61
C ILE A 235 -3.37 5.98 11.74
N LEU A 236 -4.21 5.16 12.34
CA LEU A 236 -4.79 3.99 11.69
C LEU A 236 -6.27 4.23 11.39
N ASP A 237 -6.75 3.60 10.32
CA ASP A 237 -8.17 3.45 10.05
C ASP A 237 -8.79 2.33 10.91
N GLU A 238 -10.11 2.17 10.83
CA GLU A 238 -10.82 1.11 11.55
C GLU A 238 -10.48 -0.32 11.10
N ASN A 239 -9.69 -0.49 10.03
CA ASN A 239 -9.23 -1.79 9.54
C ASN A 239 -7.77 -2.06 9.95
N GLY A 240 -7.14 -1.15 10.69
CA GLY A 240 -5.76 -1.25 11.13
C GLY A 240 -4.72 -0.84 10.09
N ASN A 241 -5.12 -0.20 9.00
CA ASN A 241 -4.19 0.32 8.00
C ASN A 241 -3.76 1.73 8.38
N VAL A 242 -2.49 2.07 8.13
CA VAL A 242 -2.04 3.45 8.23
C VAL A 242 -2.82 4.31 7.26
N ALA A 243 -3.33 5.45 7.73
CA ALA A 243 -4.05 6.44 6.93
C ALA A 243 -3.06 7.48 6.35
N PRO A 244 -2.52 7.29 5.15
CA PRO A 244 -1.42 8.11 4.63
C PRO A 244 -1.84 9.57 4.33
N TYR A 245 -3.15 9.82 4.24
CA TYR A 245 -3.75 11.14 4.07
C TYR A 245 -3.92 11.90 5.39
N ALA A 246 -3.73 11.25 6.54
CA ALA A 246 -3.91 11.85 7.85
C ALA A 246 -2.66 12.64 8.27
N GLN A 247 -2.61 13.92 7.86
CA GLN A 247 -1.57 14.87 8.27
C GLN A 247 -2.08 15.70 9.44
N LEU A 248 -2.19 15.06 10.60
CA LEU A 248 -2.75 15.64 11.81
C LEU A 248 -1.65 15.98 12.82
N PRO A 249 -1.80 17.07 13.62
CA PRO A 249 -0.90 17.34 14.72
C PRO A 249 -1.11 16.31 15.84
N VAL A 250 -0.02 15.79 16.37
CA VAL A 250 0.02 14.89 17.53
C VAL A 250 0.75 15.60 18.64
N HIS A 251 0.09 15.74 19.79
CA HIS A 251 0.66 16.37 20.97
C HIS A 251 1.10 15.32 21.99
N PHE A 252 2.33 15.46 22.47
CA PHE A 252 2.94 14.56 23.44
C PHE A 252 2.97 15.20 24.82
N CYS A 253 2.35 14.56 25.79
CA CYS A 253 2.40 14.93 27.20
C CYS A 253 3.19 13.87 27.97
N VAL A 254 4.21 14.30 28.70
CA VAL A 254 5.06 13.42 29.51
C VAL A 254 4.87 13.78 30.97
N GLN A 255 4.71 12.76 31.81
CA GLN A 255 4.58 12.91 33.27
C GLN A 255 5.60 12.03 33.98
N GLY A 256 6.05 12.49 35.16
CA GLY A 256 7.01 11.74 35.99
C GLY A 256 8.47 12.08 35.67
N CYS A 257 9.33 11.06 35.70
CA CYS A 257 10.80 11.21 35.62
C CYS A 257 11.36 11.15 34.18
N LEU A 258 10.52 11.34 33.18
CA LEU A 258 10.95 11.33 31.79
C LEU A 258 10.94 12.75 31.20
N HIS A 259 11.85 13.00 30.28
CA HIS A 259 11.90 14.23 29.49
C HIS A 259 11.61 13.94 28.02
N LEU A 260 10.80 14.78 27.43
CA LEU A 260 10.57 14.79 25.99
C LEU A 260 11.81 15.32 25.27
N VAL A 261 12.25 14.61 24.25
CA VAL A 261 13.33 15.04 23.38
C VAL A 261 12.74 15.45 22.04
N GLY A 262 12.69 16.77 21.79
CA GLY A 262 12.08 17.34 20.60
C GLY A 262 10.86 18.18 20.90
N ALA A 263 10.04 18.43 19.89
CA ALA A 263 8.84 19.26 20.01
C ALA A 263 7.70 18.50 20.71
N GLU A 264 6.93 19.25 21.52
CA GLU A 264 5.70 18.69 22.16
C GLU A 264 4.61 18.38 21.14
N THR A 265 4.64 19.04 19.99
CA THR A 265 3.68 18.79 18.92
C THR A 265 4.43 18.51 17.62
N THR A 266 4.10 17.36 17.01
CA THR A 266 4.66 16.93 15.72
C THR A 266 3.51 16.65 14.77
N VAL A 267 3.65 17.01 13.51
CA VAL A 267 2.66 16.66 12.47
C VAL A 267 2.95 15.25 11.98
N ALA A 268 1.90 14.44 11.90
CA ALA A 268 2.01 13.13 11.26
C ALA A 268 2.20 13.29 9.75
N GLU A 269 3.28 12.76 9.20
CA GLU A 269 3.57 12.72 7.77
C GLU A 269 3.21 11.33 7.22
N GLY A 270 2.31 11.29 6.23
CA GLY A 270 1.82 10.02 5.72
C GLY A 270 1.14 9.13 6.78
N GLY A 271 0.50 9.77 7.78
CA GLY A 271 -0.15 9.06 8.89
C GLY A 271 0.80 8.55 9.98
N MET A 272 2.06 8.98 9.98
CA MET A 272 3.08 8.50 10.93
C MET A 272 3.88 9.67 11.52
N CYS A 273 4.21 9.56 12.79
CA CYS A 273 5.14 10.45 13.49
C CYS A 273 5.74 9.73 14.70
N GLY A 274 6.38 10.48 15.57
CA GLY A 274 6.92 9.96 16.81
C GLY A 274 7.65 11.01 17.62
N THR A 275 8.26 10.55 18.70
CA THR A 275 9.12 11.35 19.56
C THR A 275 10.14 10.44 20.25
N TYR A 276 11.06 11.08 20.98
CA TYR A 276 12.00 10.37 21.85
C TYR A 276 11.79 10.84 23.29
N LEU A 277 11.84 9.88 24.21
CA LEU A 277 11.86 10.15 25.65
C LEU A 277 13.20 9.72 26.24
N ARG A 278 13.69 10.46 27.20
CA ARG A 278 14.89 10.11 27.97
C ARG A 278 14.61 10.16 29.46
N THR A 279 15.40 9.41 30.24
CA THR A 279 15.40 9.52 31.68
C THR A 279 15.91 10.91 32.12
N ALA A 280 15.45 11.37 33.28
CA ALA A 280 15.99 12.57 33.92
C ALA A 280 17.24 12.14 34.70
N MET A 281 18.42 12.59 34.28
CA MET A 281 19.60 12.45 35.15
C MET A 281 19.33 13.21 36.45
N GLN A 282 19.36 12.50 37.57
CA GLN A 282 19.29 13.09 38.90
C GLN A 282 20.63 13.70 39.31
#